data_8c8377f97300d62f760c7019a2ee799e
#
_entry.id   8c8377f97300d62f760c7019a2ee799e
#
_cell.length_a   1.000
_cell.length_b   1.000
_cell.length_c   1.000
_cell.angle_alpha   90.00
_cell.angle_beta   90.00
_cell.angle_gamma   90.00
#
_symmetry.space_group_name_H-M   'P 1'
#
loop_
_entity.id
_entity.type
_entity.pdbx_description
1 polymer ?
#
loop_
_entity_poly.entity_id
_entity_poly.type
_entity_poly.pdbx_seq_one_letter_code
_entity_poly.pdbx_strand_id
1 'polypeptide(L)'
;RTYVRSLCFVLFKAVTELFPDGKLFVEHPVSKGYFCNLRIGRPIELEDVTRIKQRMQEIIAENISYHRIECHTAEAVRVFSERGMNDKVRLLETSGSLYTYYYTLGDTIDYYYGNLLPSTGYLKLFDIVKYYDGLLLRIPSRENPNVLEDVVKQEKMLDVFKEYLNWSYICLLYTSPSPR
;
A
#
# COMPACT_ATOMS: atom_id res chain seq x y z
N ARG A 1 -12.80 3.53 -3.03
CA ARG A 1 -11.71 2.64 -3.49
C ARG A 1 -10.64 3.36 -4.29
N THR A 2 -11.00 4.30 -5.12
CA THR A 2 -10.04 5.15 -5.84
C THR A 2 -9.18 5.94 -4.86
N TYR A 3 -9.79 6.49 -3.83
CA TYR A 3 -9.09 7.18 -2.76
C TYR A 3 -8.07 6.27 -2.06
N VAL A 4 -8.49 5.07 -1.70
CA VAL A 4 -7.63 4.10 -1.01
C VAL A 4 -6.44 3.70 -1.88
N ARG A 5 -6.67 3.38 -3.15
CA ARG A 5 -5.59 3.01 -4.07
C ARG A 5 -4.59 4.16 -4.24
N SER A 6 -5.10 5.37 -4.41
CA SER A 6 -4.24 6.55 -4.56
C SER A 6 -3.42 6.82 -3.31
N LEU A 7 -4.03 6.66 -2.13
CA LEU A 7 -3.35 6.82 -0.84
C LEU A 7 -2.30 5.72 -0.62
N CYS A 8 -2.60 4.48 -0.98
CA CYS A 8 -1.64 3.39 -0.91
C CYS A 8 -0.42 3.65 -1.79
N PHE A 9 -0.60 4.27 -2.94
CA PHE A 9 0.52 4.64 -3.81
C PHE A 9 1.42 5.70 -3.16
N VAL A 10 0.83 6.69 -2.50
CA VAL A 10 1.59 7.68 -1.73
C VAL A 10 2.38 7.00 -0.61
N LEU A 11 1.75 6.08 0.11
CA LEU A 11 2.44 5.29 1.14
C LEU A 11 3.59 4.48 0.56
N PHE A 12 3.39 3.81 -0.56
CA PHE A 12 4.44 3.06 -1.25
C PHE A 12 5.60 3.96 -1.66
N LYS A 13 5.30 5.12 -2.23
CA LYS A 13 6.33 6.09 -2.61
C LYS A 13 7.15 6.55 -1.40
N ALA A 14 6.48 6.92 -0.30
CA ALA A 14 7.16 7.34 0.92
C ALA A 14 8.05 6.24 1.48
N VAL A 15 7.56 5.02 1.54
CA VAL A 15 8.32 3.85 2.03
C VAL A 15 9.53 3.57 1.13
N THR A 16 9.34 3.61 -0.18
CA THR A 16 10.42 3.35 -1.13
C THR A 16 11.54 4.39 -1.03
N GLU A 17 11.19 5.66 -0.80
CA GLU A 17 12.16 6.74 -0.64
C GLU A 17 12.91 6.65 0.69
N LEU A 18 12.23 6.33 1.78
CA LEU A 18 12.81 6.27 3.11
C LEU A 18 13.53 4.95 3.39
N PHE A 19 13.03 3.87 2.84
CA PHE A 19 13.54 2.52 3.02
C PHE A 19 13.66 1.80 1.67
N PRO A 20 14.73 2.09 0.90
CA PRO A 20 14.85 1.54 -0.47
C PRO A 20 14.83 0.02 -0.54
N ASP A 21 15.33 -0.65 0.50
CA ASP A 21 15.32 -2.11 0.59
C ASP A 21 14.08 -2.66 1.31
N GLY A 22 13.21 -1.77 1.77
CA GLY A 22 11.99 -2.14 2.46
C GLY A 22 10.94 -2.72 1.52
N LYS A 23 10.07 -3.57 2.06
CA LYS A 23 8.93 -4.15 1.33
C LYS A 23 7.64 -3.84 2.06
N LEU A 24 6.68 -3.34 1.33
CA LEU A 24 5.36 -2.98 1.83
C LEU A 24 4.30 -3.88 1.22
N PHE A 25 3.46 -4.45 2.08
CA PHE A 25 2.32 -5.26 1.66
C PHE A 25 1.06 -4.70 2.30
N VAL A 26 0.12 -4.24 1.49
CA VAL A 26 -1.22 -3.85 1.97
C VAL A 26 -2.04 -5.13 2.06
N GLU A 27 -2.44 -5.51 3.26
CA GLU A 27 -3.10 -6.78 3.50
C GLU A 27 -4.61 -6.62 3.65
N HIS A 28 -5.12 -6.59 4.87
CA HIS A 28 -6.57 -6.66 5.10
C HIS A 28 -7.15 -5.35 5.60
N PRO A 29 -8.42 -5.07 5.29
CA PRO A 29 -9.13 -4.03 6.02
C PRO A 29 -9.27 -4.46 7.49
N VAL A 30 -8.93 -3.57 8.41
CA VAL A 30 -9.00 -3.78 9.85
C VAL A 30 -9.67 -2.57 10.46
N SER A 31 -10.76 -2.80 11.22
CA SER A 31 -11.51 -1.69 11.78
C SER A 31 -11.86 -0.71 10.65
N LYS A 32 -11.41 0.52 10.71
CA LYS A 32 -11.69 1.56 9.70
C LYS A 32 -10.45 1.97 8.91
N GLY A 33 -9.58 1.01 8.66
CA GLY A 33 -8.35 1.23 7.92
C GLY A 33 -7.86 -0.04 7.26
N TYR A 34 -6.62 -0.01 6.83
CA TYR A 34 -5.95 -1.15 6.19
C TYR A 34 -4.68 -1.48 6.93
N PHE A 35 -4.53 -2.76 7.26
CA PHE A 35 -3.28 -3.24 7.82
C PHE A 35 -2.23 -3.36 6.71
N CYS A 36 -1.07 -2.76 6.96
CA CYS A 36 0.05 -2.79 6.04
C CYS A 36 1.25 -3.43 6.74
N ASN A 37 1.78 -4.48 6.15
CA ASN A 37 2.98 -5.13 6.63
C ASN A 37 4.18 -4.45 5.98
N LEU A 38 5.05 -3.89 6.81
CA LEU A 38 6.27 -3.23 6.35
C LEU A 38 7.49 -3.98 6.88
N ARG A 39 8.33 -4.44 5.95
CA ARG A 39 9.56 -5.18 6.26
C ARG A 39 10.77 -4.35 5.88
N ILE A 40 11.52 -3.90 6.87
CA ILE A 40 12.71 -3.07 6.67
C ILE A 40 13.98 -3.70 7.24
N GLY A 41 13.94 -5.00 7.54
CA GLY A 41 15.09 -5.73 8.11
C GLY A 41 15.25 -5.60 9.62
N ARG A 42 14.36 -4.86 10.27
CA ARG A 42 14.29 -4.67 11.73
C ARG A 42 12.86 -4.37 12.14
N PRO A 43 12.53 -4.48 13.43
CA PRO A 43 11.21 -4.06 13.92
C PRO A 43 10.92 -2.58 13.62
N ILE A 44 9.67 -2.28 13.32
CA ILE A 44 9.22 -0.92 13.05
C ILE A 44 9.05 -0.18 14.38
N GLU A 45 9.58 1.03 14.45
CA GLU A 45 9.47 1.90 15.61
C GLU A 45 8.52 3.07 15.33
N LEU A 46 8.08 3.74 16.40
CA LEU A 46 7.21 4.92 16.29
C LEU A 46 7.86 6.04 15.45
N GLU A 47 9.16 6.18 15.56
CA GLU A 47 9.92 7.15 14.76
C GLU A 47 9.78 6.88 13.26
N ASP A 48 9.85 5.61 12.87
CA ASP A 48 9.69 5.22 11.47
C ASP A 48 8.30 5.61 10.94
N VAL A 49 7.27 5.37 11.74
CA VAL A 49 5.89 5.74 11.40
C VAL A 49 5.75 7.24 11.24
N THR A 50 6.34 8.01 12.14
CA THR A 50 6.32 9.48 12.07
C THR A 50 7.00 9.98 10.80
N ARG A 51 8.15 9.42 10.44
CA ARG A 51 8.87 9.78 9.22
C ARG A 51 8.07 9.48 7.96
N ILE A 52 7.45 8.30 7.92
CA ILE A 52 6.60 7.92 6.78
C ILE A 52 5.41 8.86 6.65
N LYS A 53 4.73 9.15 7.75
CA LYS A 53 3.59 10.07 7.78
C LYS A 53 3.99 11.45 7.28
N GLN A 54 5.10 11.98 7.77
CA GLN A 54 5.60 13.28 7.35
C GLN A 54 5.89 13.31 5.85
N ARG A 55 6.55 12.27 5.33
CA ARG A 55 6.85 12.21 3.89
C ARG A 55 5.58 12.11 3.05
N MET A 56 4.60 11.34 3.50
CA MET A 56 3.29 11.27 2.84
C MET A 56 2.63 12.65 2.79
N GLN A 57 2.66 13.39 3.89
CA GLN A 57 2.12 14.74 3.94
C GLN A 57 2.82 15.68 2.97
N GLU A 58 4.14 15.58 2.84
CA GLU A 58 4.92 16.35 1.88
C GLU A 58 4.53 16.02 0.43
N ILE A 59 4.40 14.73 0.11
CA ILE A 59 4.00 14.29 -1.23
C ILE A 59 2.61 14.82 -1.58
N ILE A 60 1.69 14.78 -0.62
CA ILE A 60 0.33 15.31 -0.81
C ILE A 60 0.35 16.82 -1.00
N ALA A 61 1.16 17.55 -0.22
CA ALA A 61 1.31 18.99 -0.34
C ALA A 61 1.93 19.42 -1.68
N GLU A 62 2.81 18.58 -2.24
CA GLU A 62 3.40 18.83 -3.56
C GLU A 62 2.39 18.69 -4.70
N ASN A 63 1.23 18.09 -4.44
CA ASN A 63 0.14 17.88 -5.41
C ASN A 63 0.62 17.27 -6.71
N ILE A 64 1.28 16.11 -6.61
CA ILE A 64 1.86 15.41 -7.75
C ILE A 64 0.75 14.68 -8.51
N SER A 65 0.75 14.82 -9.84
CA SER A 65 -0.21 14.14 -10.69
C SER A 65 0.11 12.66 -10.82
N TYR A 66 -0.93 11.84 -10.82
CA TYR A 66 -0.83 10.44 -11.20
C TYR A 66 -0.91 10.32 -12.71
N HIS A 67 0.03 9.61 -13.31
CA HIS A 67 0.03 9.39 -14.75
C HIS A 67 -0.20 7.92 -15.07
N ARG A 68 -1.11 7.67 -15.98
CA ARG A 68 -1.38 6.34 -16.51
C ARG A 68 -0.58 6.13 -17.78
N ILE A 69 0.23 5.09 -17.81
CA ILE A 69 1.04 4.73 -18.97
C ILE A 69 0.47 3.46 -19.59
N GLU A 70 0.03 3.55 -20.81
CA GLU A 70 -0.43 2.39 -21.60
C GLU A 70 0.68 1.93 -22.52
N CYS A 71 0.95 0.63 -22.54
CA CYS A 71 2.05 0.06 -23.32
C CYS A 71 1.85 -1.42 -23.57
N HIS A 72 2.75 -2.00 -24.37
CA HIS A 72 2.81 -3.45 -24.49
C HIS A 72 3.19 -4.08 -23.14
N THR A 73 2.59 -5.23 -22.84
CA THR A 73 2.88 -5.94 -21.59
C THR A 73 4.38 -6.24 -21.46
N ALA A 74 5.06 -6.58 -22.55
CA ALA A 74 6.50 -6.80 -22.55
C ALA A 74 7.30 -5.58 -22.09
N GLU A 75 6.86 -4.38 -22.48
CA GLU A 75 7.49 -3.13 -22.05
C GLU A 75 7.29 -2.89 -20.54
N ALA A 76 6.07 -3.12 -20.05
CA ALA A 76 5.79 -3.02 -18.63
C ALA A 76 6.62 -4.01 -17.81
N VAL A 77 6.73 -5.25 -18.28
CA VAL A 77 7.57 -6.29 -17.64
C VAL A 77 9.02 -5.81 -17.55
N ARG A 78 9.56 -5.23 -18.61
CA ARG A 78 10.91 -4.68 -18.62
C ARG A 78 11.08 -3.58 -17.57
N VAL A 79 10.17 -2.62 -17.54
CA VAL A 79 10.23 -1.48 -16.60
C VAL A 79 10.16 -1.96 -15.15
N PHE A 80 9.24 -2.86 -14.83
CA PHE A 80 9.12 -3.40 -13.49
C PHE A 80 10.30 -4.29 -13.10
N SER A 81 10.86 -5.04 -14.06
CA SER A 81 12.06 -5.87 -13.82
C SER A 81 13.27 -5.01 -13.47
N GLU A 82 13.47 -3.91 -14.17
CA GLU A 82 14.57 -2.96 -13.91
C GLU A 82 14.49 -2.38 -12.50
N ARG A 83 13.29 -2.28 -11.95
CA ARG A 83 13.06 -1.76 -10.60
C ARG A 83 13.00 -2.85 -9.52
N GLY A 84 13.25 -4.10 -9.89
CA GLY A 84 13.25 -5.21 -8.94
C GLY A 84 11.88 -5.61 -8.42
N MET A 85 10.81 -5.21 -9.08
CA MET A 85 9.43 -5.49 -8.68
C MET A 85 8.96 -6.84 -9.24
N ASN A 86 9.58 -7.93 -8.79
CA ASN A 86 9.38 -9.27 -9.35
C ASN A 86 7.95 -9.79 -9.20
N ASP A 87 7.25 -9.43 -8.13
CA ASP A 87 5.85 -9.78 -7.91
C ASP A 87 4.94 -9.18 -8.98
N LYS A 88 5.20 -7.94 -9.38
CA LYS A 88 4.46 -7.27 -10.46
C LYS A 88 4.79 -7.88 -11.83
N VAL A 89 6.05 -8.26 -12.04
CA VAL A 89 6.47 -8.96 -13.26
C VAL A 89 5.70 -10.25 -13.43
N ARG A 90 5.60 -11.07 -12.38
CA ARG A 90 4.83 -12.31 -12.40
C ARG A 90 3.36 -12.06 -12.70
N LEU A 91 2.77 -11.04 -12.08
CA LEU A 91 1.37 -10.68 -12.31
C LEU A 91 1.13 -10.32 -13.78
N LEU A 92 2.01 -9.53 -14.38
CA LEU A 92 1.91 -9.12 -15.77
C LEU A 92 2.13 -10.29 -16.74
N GLU A 93 3.09 -11.15 -16.47
CA GLU A 93 3.38 -12.34 -17.29
C GLU A 93 2.23 -13.33 -17.29
N THR A 94 1.53 -13.48 -16.16
CA THR A 94 0.41 -14.41 -16.03
C THR A 94 -0.91 -13.84 -16.55
N SER A 95 -1.00 -12.55 -16.81
CA SER A 95 -2.25 -11.91 -17.28
C SER A 95 -2.67 -12.35 -18.67
N GLY A 96 -1.73 -12.77 -19.51
CA GLY A 96 -1.99 -13.17 -20.90
C GLY A 96 -2.37 -12.02 -21.83
N SER A 97 -2.41 -10.80 -21.35
CA SER A 97 -2.77 -9.62 -22.15
C SER A 97 -1.58 -9.11 -22.95
N LEU A 98 -1.83 -8.70 -24.20
CA LEU A 98 -0.79 -8.11 -25.05
C LEU A 98 -0.47 -6.67 -24.65
N TYR A 99 -1.47 -5.94 -24.17
CA TYR A 99 -1.35 -4.56 -23.72
C TYR A 99 -1.73 -4.44 -22.27
N THR A 100 -1.10 -3.51 -21.57
CA THR A 100 -1.39 -3.23 -20.17
C THR A 100 -1.19 -1.74 -19.87
N TYR A 101 -1.52 -1.35 -18.65
CA TYR A 101 -1.21 -0.01 -18.17
C TYR A 101 -0.67 -0.10 -16.75
N TYR A 102 0.12 0.90 -16.38
CA TYR A 102 0.59 1.08 -15.02
C TYR A 102 0.55 2.57 -14.69
N TYR A 103 0.78 2.90 -13.42
CA TYR A 103 0.73 4.30 -12.98
C TYR A 103 2.10 4.76 -12.51
N THR A 104 2.37 6.04 -12.73
CA THR A 104 3.55 6.72 -12.21
C THR A 104 3.13 7.80 -11.23
N LEU A 105 3.95 7.98 -10.20
CA LEU A 105 3.83 9.06 -9.22
C LEU A 105 5.23 9.62 -8.99
N GLY A 106 5.57 10.72 -9.70
CA GLY A 106 6.93 11.17 -9.77
C GLY A 106 7.84 10.09 -10.36
N ASP A 107 8.87 9.69 -9.63
CA ASP A 107 9.81 8.66 -10.05
C ASP A 107 9.36 7.23 -9.67
N THR A 108 8.26 7.11 -8.95
CA THR A 108 7.76 5.82 -8.46
C THR A 108 6.74 5.26 -9.41
N ILE A 109 6.80 3.95 -9.66
CA ILE A 109 5.83 3.25 -10.51
C ILE A 109 5.17 2.15 -9.71
N ASP A 110 3.91 1.86 -10.03
CA ASP A 110 3.21 0.70 -9.53
C ASP A 110 2.06 0.30 -10.46
N TYR A 111 1.58 -0.91 -10.27
CA TYR A 111 0.48 -1.47 -11.02
C TYR A 111 -0.78 -1.48 -10.15
N TYR A 112 -1.83 -0.80 -10.60
CA TYR A 112 -3.13 -0.78 -9.94
C TYR A 112 -4.23 -1.13 -10.92
N TYR A 113 -5.09 -2.02 -10.51
CA TYR A 113 -6.28 -2.37 -11.27
C TYR A 113 -7.38 -1.36 -10.96
N GLY A 114 -7.69 -0.51 -11.92
CA GLY A 114 -8.70 0.53 -11.80
C GLY A 114 -8.10 1.95 -11.83
N ASN A 115 -8.93 2.93 -11.54
CA ASN A 115 -8.54 4.33 -11.62
C ASN A 115 -7.93 4.84 -10.33
N LEU A 116 -7.04 5.81 -10.46
CA LEU A 116 -6.51 6.62 -9.36
C LEU A 116 -7.08 8.03 -9.44
N LEU A 117 -6.91 8.80 -8.37
CA LEU A 117 -7.26 10.22 -8.35
C LEU A 117 -6.35 11.00 -9.33
N PRO A 118 -6.76 12.22 -9.74
CA PRO A 118 -5.93 13.02 -10.64
C PRO A 118 -4.57 13.39 -10.06
N SER A 119 -4.51 13.71 -8.76
CA SER A 119 -3.29 14.11 -8.08
C SER A 119 -3.34 13.83 -6.60
N THR A 120 -2.19 13.89 -5.94
CA THR A 120 -2.06 13.61 -4.51
C THR A 120 -2.75 14.64 -3.63
N GLY A 121 -2.97 15.86 -4.14
CA GLY A 121 -3.60 16.94 -3.38
C GLY A 121 -5.01 16.64 -2.88
N TYR A 122 -5.70 15.67 -3.47
CA TYR A 122 -7.02 15.23 -3.00
C TYR A 122 -6.98 14.37 -1.75
N LEU A 123 -5.80 13.89 -1.34
CA LEU A 123 -5.62 12.95 -0.23
C LEU A 123 -5.35 13.67 1.10
N LYS A 124 -6.14 14.68 1.41
CA LYS A 124 -5.90 15.55 2.57
C LYS A 124 -6.18 14.88 3.92
N LEU A 125 -7.05 13.89 3.93
CA LEU A 125 -7.49 13.26 5.17
C LEU A 125 -7.02 11.81 5.21
N PHE A 126 -5.99 11.55 5.98
CA PHE A 126 -5.46 10.22 6.24
C PHE A 126 -4.68 10.23 7.55
N ASP A 127 -4.42 9.05 8.08
CA ASP A 127 -3.46 8.87 9.17
C ASP A 127 -2.79 7.51 9.03
N ILE A 128 -1.61 7.39 9.60
CA ILE A 128 -0.95 6.10 9.80
C ILE A 128 -0.52 6.00 11.24
N VAL A 129 -0.71 4.83 11.82
CA VAL A 129 -0.31 4.55 13.18
C VAL A 129 0.43 3.22 13.22
N LYS A 130 1.33 3.06 14.19
CA LYS A 130 1.97 1.78 14.40
C LYS A 130 0.92 0.77 14.88
N TYR A 131 0.94 -0.41 14.27
CA TYR A 131 -0.03 -1.46 14.56
C TYR A 131 0.70 -2.80 14.56
N TYR A 132 0.97 -3.34 15.76
CA TYR A 132 1.79 -4.56 15.93
C TYR A 132 3.13 -4.44 15.18
N ASP A 133 3.39 -5.33 14.22
CA ASP A 133 4.64 -5.37 13.46
C ASP A 133 4.57 -4.56 12.15
N GLY A 134 3.49 -3.80 11.97
CA GLY A 134 3.25 -3.04 10.75
C GLY A 134 2.61 -1.70 11.01
N LEU A 135 1.85 -1.25 10.02
CA LEU A 135 1.17 0.03 10.03
C LEU A 135 -0.32 -0.17 9.84
N LEU A 136 -1.12 0.70 10.45
CA LEU A 136 -2.54 0.83 10.13
C LEU A 136 -2.73 2.11 9.34
N LEU A 137 -3.12 1.98 8.08
CA LEU A 137 -3.47 3.10 7.22
C LEU A 137 -4.95 3.43 7.45
N ARG A 138 -5.20 4.62 8.03
CA ARG A 138 -6.56 5.09 8.33
C ARG A 138 -7.06 5.96 7.19
N ILE A 139 -8.31 5.72 6.83
CA ILE A 139 -8.97 6.44 5.73
C ILE A 139 -10.27 7.06 6.24
N PRO A 140 -10.80 8.08 5.52
CA PRO A 140 -12.13 8.63 5.86
C PRO A 140 -13.21 7.58 5.72
N SER A 141 -14.24 7.70 6.58
CA SER A 141 -15.43 6.86 6.51
C SER A 141 -16.24 7.15 5.25
N ARG A 142 -16.92 6.14 4.71
CA ARG A 142 -17.89 6.34 3.62
C ARG A 142 -19.08 7.17 4.06
N GLU A 143 -19.47 7.05 5.32
CA GLU A 143 -20.60 7.77 5.88
C GLU A 143 -20.24 9.23 6.18
N ASN A 144 -18.98 9.48 6.50
CA ASN A 144 -18.51 10.82 6.86
C ASN A 144 -17.11 11.06 6.26
N PRO A 145 -17.02 11.35 4.94
CA PRO A 145 -15.75 11.41 4.24
C PRO A 145 -14.82 12.55 4.67
N ASN A 146 -15.31 13.48 5.49
CA ASN A 146 -14.51 14.60 5.98
C ASN A 146 -13.90 14.37 7.36
N VAL A 147 -14.17 13.22 7.98
CA VAL A 147 -13.73 12.92 9.34
C VAL A 147 -13.07 11.54 9.37
N LEU A 148 -11.88 11.47 9.97
CA LEU A 148 -11.29 10.19 10.34
C LEU A 148 -12.02 9.70 11.59
N GLU A 149 -12.66 8.56 11.49
CA GLU A 149 -13.24 7.94 12.66
C GLU A 149 -12.16 7.46 13.61
N ASP A 150 -12.33 7.72 14.90
CA ASP A 150 -11.42 7.22 15.90
C ASP A 150 -11.34 5.70 15.86
N VAL A 151 -10.12 5.19 15.93
CA VAL A 151 -9.92 3.75 16.10
C VAL A 151 -10.47 3.39 17.46
N VAL A 152 -11.58 2.68 17.46
CA VAL A 152 -12.10 2.09 18.68
C VAL A 152 -11.03 1.12 19.16
N LYS A 153 -10.40 1.45 20.29
CA LYS A 153 -9.42 0.58 20.94
C LYS A 153 -10.15 -0.67 21.46
N GLN A 154 -10.37 -1.62 20.58
CA GLN A 154 -10.87 -2.93 20.99
C GLN A 154 -9.65 -3.85 21.12
N GLU A 155 -8.97 -3.74 22.23
CA GLU A 155 -7.77 -4.55 22.53
C GLU A 155 -8.03 -6.04 22.34
N LYS A 156 -9.21 -6.51 22.73
CA LYS A 156 -9.60 -7.91 22.55
C LYS A 156 -9.72 -8.30 21.07
N MET A 157 -10.27 -7.44 20.23
CA MET A 157 -10.34 -7.71 18.79
C MET A 157 -8.97 -7.68 18.13
N LEU A 158 -8.08 -6.83 18.62
CA LEU A 158 -6.72 -6.77 18.13
C LEU A 158 -5.96 -8.06 18.43
N ASP A 159 -6.11 -8.60 19.62
CA ASP A 159 -5.46 -9.86 20.01
C ASP A 159 -5.99 -11.05 19.21
N VAL A 160 -7.31 -11.15 19.04
CA VAL A 160 -7.94 -12.17 18.22
C VAL A 160 -7.48 -12.05 16.77
N PHE A 161 -7.38 -10.86 16.26
CA PHE A 161 -6.94 -10.61 14.90
C PHE A 161 -5.46 -11.00 14.70
N LYS A 162 -4.62 -10.70 15.68
CA LYS A 162 -3.22 -11.09 15.68
C LYS A 162 -3.06 -12.61 15.65
N GLU A 163 -3.84 -13.33 16.47
CA GLU A 163 -3.89 -14.79 16.46
C GLU A 163 -4.34 -15.32 15.09
N TYR A 164 -5.38 -14.71 14.52
CA TYR A 164 -5.88 -15.09 13.21
C TYR A 164 -4.82 -14.92 12.11
N LEU A 165 -4.08 -13.81 12.12
CA LEU A 165 -2.97 -13.58 11.19
C LEU A 165 -1.87 -14.61 11.35
N ASN A 166 -1.49 -14.95 12.59
CA ASN A 166 -0.50 -15.98 12.87
C ASN A 166 -0.97 -17.34 12.37
N TRP A 167 -2.24 -17.67 12.58
CA TRP A 167 -2.84 -18.90 12.07
C TRP A 167 -2.82 -18.95 10.55
N SER A 168 -3.23 -17.88 9.90
CA SER A 168 -3.20 -17.78 8.44
C SER A 168 -1.80 -17.93 7.90
N TYR A 169 -0.82 -17.32 8.55
CA TYR A 169 0.57 -17.41 8.17
C TYR A 169 1.10 -18.85 8.32
N ILE A 170 0.77 -19.52 9.41
CA ILE A 170 1.15 -20.92 9.65
C ILE A 170 0.50 -21.83 8.61
N CYS A 171 -0.76 -21.63 8.30
CA CYS A 171 -1.46 -22.40 7.27
C CYS A 171 -0.82 -22.20 5.89
N LEU A 172 -0.37 -20.99 5.56
CA LEU A 172 0.30 -20.70 4.31
C LEU A 172 1.67 -21.39 4.17
N LEU A 173 2.33 -21.70 5.27
CA LEU A 173 3.60 -22.44 5.26
C LEU A 173 3.40 -23.93 4.93
N TYR A 174 2.24 -24.49 5.20
CA TYR A 174 1.93 -25.93 5.00
C TYR A 174 1.03 -26.20 3.82
N THR A 175 0.36 -25.21 3.29
CA THR A 175 -0.50 -25.32 2.11
C THR A 175 -0.03 -24.36 1.05
N SER A 176 -0.29 -24.68 -0.23
CA SER A 176 -0.01 -23.73 -1.30
C SER A 176 -0.78 -22.44 -1.03
N PRO A 177 -0.12 -21.27 -1.10
CA PRO A 177 -0.81 -20.01 -0.88
C PRO A 177 -1.94 -19.85 -1.89
N SER A 178 -3.12 -19.55 -1.37
CA SER A 178 -4.25 -19.21 -2.20
C SER A 178 -3.94 -17.88 -2.91
N PRO A 179 -4.02 -17.81 -4.23
CA PRO A 179 -3.83 -16.54 -4.94
C PRO A 179 -4.96 -15.59 -4.59
N ARG A 180 -4.63 -14.40 -4.22
CA ARG A 180 -5.59 -13.33 -3.97
C ARG A 180 -5.25 -12.10 -4.76
#